data_1b5ae7138601e16c764edb7441f4e633
#
_entry.id   1b5ae7138601e16c764edb7441f4e633
#
_cell.length_a   1.000
_cell.length_b   1.000
_cell.length_c   1.000
_cell.angle_alpha   90.00
_cell.angle_beta   90.00
_cell.angle_gamma   90.00
#
_symmetry.space_group_name_H-M   'P 1'
#
loop_
_entity.id
_entity.type
_entity.pdbx_description
1 polymer ?
#
loop_
_entity_poly.entity_id
_entity_poly.type
_entity_poly.pdbx_seq_one_letter_code
_entity_poly.pdbx_strand_id
1 'polypeptide(L)'
;KNADIPRYIFEGVHGVMKHLPGVKHCDVNIEHKAPEAKKGINDDPSTWKSSVPGAKHVIAVASGKGGVGKSTVSANLAVALSKLGYSVGLVDLDIYGPSMSLMFGTKERPGANENDEFLPVTAHGVKLLSMGLLINESDPVAVRGPLATRYVQQFLRNVAWGDVDFLILDLPPGTGDIQLTIVQTAELDGVVVVTTPQEVALIDARKAIGLFERVKTPILGVIENMSYFQCPSDGKIYHIFGEGGGEREAAKLGVPLLGKIPLDISTRSGGDEGRPVALEDPGQNPVSAAFRQVAEQCARVVLNR
;
A
#
# COMPACT_ATOMS: atom_id res chain seq x y z
N LYS A 1 20.54 -34.28 11.51
CA LYS A 1 21.30 -33.25 10.75
C LYS A 1 20.61 -31.94 11.08
N ASN A 2 21.21 -31.17 12.02
CA ASN A 2 20.65 -29.97 12.62
C ASN A 2 20.51 -28.89 11.56
N ALA A 3 19.28 -28.43 11.34
CA ALA A 3 19.03 -27.16 10.69
C ALA A 3 19.60 -26.06 11.60
N ASP A 4 20.30 -25.09 11.03
CA ASP A 4 21.00 -24.01 11.72
C ASP A 4 20.04 -23.22 12.61
N ILE A 5 20.00 -23.58 13.89
CA ILE A 5 19.39 -22.73 14.90
C ILE A 5 20.29 -21.49 15.03
N PRO A 6 19.74 -20.28 14.93
CA PRO A 6 20.55 -19.09 15.07
C PRO A 6 21.34 -19.13 16.37
N ARG A 7 22.65 -19.11 16.25
CA ARG A 7 23.63 -19.24 17.36
C ARG A 7 23.35 -18.31 18.52
N TYR A 8 22.78 -17.13 18.26
CA TYR A 8 22.39 -16.15 19.27
C TYR A 8 21.28 -16.62 20.23
N ILE A 9 20.35 -17.50 19.78
CA ILE A 9 19.29 -18.06 20.64
C ILE A 9 19.93 -19.02 21.65
N PHE A 10 20.81 -19.90 21.16
CA PHE A 10 21.56 -20.83 22.02
C PHE A 10 22.41 -20.07 23.04
N GLU A 11 23.20 -19.10 22.58
CA GLU A 11 24.09 -18.29 23.42
C GLU A 11 23.28 -17.45 24.44
N GLY A 12 22.13 -16.90 24.05
CA GLY A 12 21.24 -16.13 24.94
C GLY A 12 20.66 -16.98 26.08
N VAL A 13 20.08 -18.14 25.74
CA VAL A 13 19.51 -19.05 26.75
C VAL A 13 20.61 -19.62 27.67
N HIS A 14 21.71 -20.07 27.10
CA HIS A 14 22.85 -20.62 27.85
C HIS A 14 23.48 -19.57 28.78
N GLY A 15 23.59 -18.30 28.32
CA GLY A 15 24.11 -17.19 29.11
C GLY A 15 23.25 -16.86 30.33
N VAL A 16 21.93 -16.81 30.17
CA VAL A 16 20.99 -16.56 31.26
C VAL A 16 21.01 -17.69 32.30
N MET A 17 20.96 -18.96 31.81
CA MET A 17 20.91 -20.13 32.69
C MET A 17 22.19 -20.31 33.52
N LYS A 18 23.36 -19.97 32.97
CA LYS A 18 24.65 -20.10 33.62
C LYS A 18 24.85 -19.15 34.82
N HIS A 19 24.08 -18.07 34.86
CA HIS A 19 24.14 -17.06 35.94
C HIS A 19 23.09 -17.27 37.04
N LEU A 20 22.25 -18.33 36.94
CA LEU A 20 21.28 -18.63 37.99
C LEU A 20 21.95 -19.26 39.22
N PRO A 21 21.62 -18.81 40.42
CA PRO A 21 22.17 -19.39 41.64
C PRO A 21 21.85 -20.87 41.78
N GLY A 22 22.88 -21.72 41.97
CA GLY A 22 22.73 -23.15 42.15
C GLY A 22 22.86 -24.01 40.88
N VAL A 23 22.93 -23.40 39.68
CA VAL A 23 23.15 -24.12 38.42
C VAL A 23 24.63 -24.41 38.23
N LYS A 24 25.02 -25.68 38.26
CA LYS A 24 26.41 -26.16 38.06
C LYS A 24 26.69 -26.56 36.63
N HIS A 25 25.64 -27.00 35.90
CA HIS A 25 25.73 -27.42 34.49
C HIS A 25 24.39 -27.14 33.83
N CYS A 26 24.42 -26.76 32.55
CA CYS A 26 23.23 -26.47 31.77
C CYS A 26 23.43 -26.98 30.34
N ASP A 27 22.63 -27.99 29.95
CA ASP A 27 22.51 -28.44 28.56
C ASP A 27 21.24 -27.85 27.94
N VAL A 28 21.42 -27.08 26.88
CA VAL A 28 20.29 -26.46 26.15
C VAL A 28 19.99 -27.34 24.93
N ASN A 29 18.85 -28.02 24.98
CA ASN A 29 18.32 -28.76 23.83
C ASN A 29 17.17 -27.97 23.23
N ILE A 30 17.33 -27.48 22.00
CA ILE A 30 16.31 -26.72 21.29
C ILE A 30 15.67 -27.64 20.26
N GLU A 31 14.44 -28.07 20.53
CA GLU A 31 13.63 -28.82 19.57
C GLU A 31 12.91 -27.83 18.65
N HIS A 32 13.24 -27.90 17.36
CA HIS A 32 12.49 -27.20 16.33
C HIS A 32 11.20 -28.00 16.08
N LYS A 33 10.10 -27.67 16.76
CA LYS A 33 8.77 -28.04 16.27
C LYS A 33 8.51 -27.17 15.05
N ALA A 34 8.70 -27.73 13.86
CA ALA A 34 8.13 -27.13 12.66
C ALA A 34 6.63 -26.93 12.95
N PRO A 35 6.07 -25.71 12.77
CA PRO A 35 4.63 -25.57 12.87
C PRO A 35 4.00 -26.63 11.97
N GLU A 36 3.05 -27.40 12.50
CA GLU A 36 2.28 -28.32 11.69
C GLU A 36 1.76 -27.52 10.49
N ALA A 37 2.19 -27.92 9.30
CA ALA A 37 1.71 -27.34 8.08
C ALA A 37 0.19 -27.51 8.10
N LYS A 38 -0.54 -26.41 8.35
CA LYS A 38 -1.99 -26.38 8.18
C LYS A 38 -2.22 -26.90 6.78
N LYS A 39 -2.88 -28.07 6.67
CA LYS A 39 -3.13 -28.76 5.41
C LYS A 39 -3.62 -27.78 4.36
N GLY A 40 -2.85 -27.70 3.25
CA GLY A 40 -3.37 -27.34 1.95
C GLY A 40 -3.59 -25.87 1.71
N ILE A 41 -2.51 -25.09 1.54
CA ILE A 41 -2.55 -24.12 0.44
C ILE A 41 -2.30 -25.01 -0.81
N ASN A 42 -3.34 -25.20 -1.61
CA ASN A 42 -3.16 -25.76 -2.95
C ASN A 42 -2.13 -24.90 -3.66
N ASP A 43 -1.02 -25.45 -4.11
CA ASP A 43 0.05 -24.73 -4.82
C ASP A 43 -0.37 -24.25 -6.21
N ASP A 44 -1.65 -24.39 -6.57
CA ASP A 44 -2.21 -23.84 -7.81
C ASP A 44 -2.55 -22.35 -7.61
N PRO A 45 -1.82 -21.43 -8.25
CA PRO A 45 -2.05 -19.99 -8.13
C PRO A 45 -3.47 -19.56 -8.52
N SER A 46 -4.16 -20.34 -9.35
CA SER A 46 -5.55 -20.05 -9.76
C SER A 46 -6.54 -20.16 -8.61
N THR A 47 -6.20 -20.90 -7.55
CA THR A 47 -7.04 -21.06 -6.35
C THR A 47 -6.76 -20.00 -5.27
N TRP A 48 -5.78 -19.13 -5.47
CA TRP A 48 -5.37 -18.12 -4.48
C TRP A 48 -6.23 -16.85 -4.53
N LYS A 49 -6.87 -16.60 -5.67
CA LYS A 49 -7.69 -15.40 -5.85
C LYS A 49 -8.98 -15.50 -5.03
N SER A 50 -9.13 -14.63 -4.06
CA SER A 50 -10.32 -14.57 -3.20
C SER A 50 -10.64 -13.13 -2.82
N SER A 51 -11.91 -12.89 -2.45
CA SER A 51 -12.34 -11.62 -1.87
C SER A 51 -11.54 -11.31 -0.60
N VAL A 52 -11.33 -10.03 -0.35
CA VAL A 52 -10.71 -9.55 0.90
C VAL A 52 -11.80 -9.43 1.95
N PRO A 53 -11.73 -10.20 3.06
CA PRO A 53 -12.78 -10.17 4.08
C PRO A 53 -13.04 -8.76 4.62
N GLY A 54 -14.31 -8.36 4.73
CA GLY A 54 -14.70 -7.07 5.28
C GLY A 54 -14.48 -5.86 4.35
N ALA A 55 -14.17 -6.08 3.06
CA ALA A 55 -14.09 -5.03 2.05
C ALA A 55 -15.12 -5.27 0.95
N LYS A 56 -15.96 -4.25 0.64
CA LYS A 56 -16.93 -4.34 -0.45
C LYS A 56 -16.27 -4.15 -1.80
N HIS A 57 -15.42 -3.13 -1.91
CA HIS A 57 -14.68 -2.78 -3.11
C HIS A 57 -13.17 -2.69 -2.82
N VAL A 58 -12.35 -3.32 -3.63
CA VAL A 58 -10.90 -3.34 -3.48
C VAL A 58 -10.23 -2.70 -4.68
N ILE A 59 -9.56 -1.56 -4.45
CA ILE A 59 -8.88 -0.78 -5.48
C ILE A 59 -7.37 -0.85 -5.23
N ALA A 60 -6.61 -1.33 -6.20
CA ALA A 60 -5.16 -1.25 -6.15
C ALA A 60 -4.67 0.07 -6.75
N VAL A 61 -3.68 0.69 -6.11
CA VAL A 61 -2.96 1.85 -6.63
C VAL A 61 -1.55 1.42 -7.00
N ALA A 62 -1.23 1.52 -8.28
CA ALA A 62 0.02 1.05 -8.85
C ALA A 62 0.79 2.16 -9.57
N SER A 63 2.07 1.94 -9.76
CA SER A 63 2.91 2.77 -10.62
C SER A 63 3.97 1.94 -11.32
N GLY A 64 4.35 2.32 -12.53
CA GLY A 64 5.39 1.63 -13.29
C GLY A 64 6.80 1.83 -12.73
N LYS A 65 7.03 2.88 -11.95
CA LYS A 65 8.32 3.19 -11.30
C LYS A 65 8.13 3.91 -9.97
N GLY A 66 9.18 3.95 -9.15
CA GLY A 66 9.23 4.76 -7.93
C GLY A 66 9.32 6.27 -8.23
N GLY A 67 8.95 7.10 -7.23
CA GLY A 67 9.09 8.55 -7.29
C GLY A 67 7.98 9.30 -8.05
N VAL A 68 6.94 8.63 -8.54
CA VAL A 68 5.78 9.29 -9.18
C VAL A 68 4.73 9.78 -8.17
N GLY A 69 4.94 9.55 -6.88
CA GLY A 69 4.00 9.94 -5.82
C GLY A 69 2.84 8.97 -5.61
N LYS A 70 2.99 7.69 -5.95
CA LYS A 70 1.99 6.65 -5.78
C LYS A 70 1.39 6.64 -4.37
N SER A 71 2.23 6.52 -3.34
CA SER A 71 1.79 6.45 -1.94
C SER A 71 1.13 7.74 -1.46
N THR A 72 1.60 8.92 -1.93
CA THR A 72 0.93 10.21 -1.71
C THR A 72 -0.48 10.20 -2.30
N VAL A 73 -0.63 9.66 -3.52
CA VAL A 73 -1.95 9.54 -4.16
C VAL A 73 -2.82 8.55 -3.40
N SER A 74 -2.30 7.39 -2.99
CA SER A 74 -3.04 6.39 -2.21
C SER A 74 -3.55 6.95 -0.89
N ALA A 75 -2.70 7.65 -0.13
CA ALA A 75 -3.04 8.26 1.14
C ALA A 75 -4.16 9.32 0.98
N ASN A 76 -3.99 10.23 0.03
CA ASN A 76 -4.95 11.31 -0.20
C ASN A 76 -6.25 10.81 -0.84
N LEU A 77 -6.21 9.79 -1.69
CA LEU A 77 -7.41 9.14 -2.24
C LEU A 77 -8.23 8.50 -1.11
N ALA A 78 -7.58 7.76 -0.20
CA ALA A 78 -8.27 7.15 0.95
C ALA A 78 -8.94 8.20 1.84
N VAL A 79 -8.22 9.28 2.18
CA VAL A 79 -8.79 10.40 2.96
C VAL A 79 -9.92 11.08 2.21
N ALA A 80 -9.78 11.34 0.91
CA ALA A 80 -10.81 11.99 0.10
C ALA A 80 -12.09 11.14 0.01
N LEU A 81 -11.97 9.80 -0.17
CA LEU A 81 -13.10 8.88 -0.13
C LEU A 81 -13.78 8.88 1.25
N SER A 82 -13.01 8.89 2.33
CA SER A 82 -13.55 8.99 3.69
C SER A 82 -14.33 10.30 3.90
N LYS A 83 -13.83 11.43 3.38
CA LYS A 83 -14.53 12.74 3.42
C LYS A 83 -15.79 12.79 2.54
N LEU A 84 -15.92 11.91 1.56
CA LEU A 84 -17.15 11.71 0.78
C LEU A 84 -18.19 10.86 1.54
N GLY A 85 -17.87 10.36 2.74
CA GLY A 85 -18.76 9.61 3.61
C GLY A 85 -18.64 8.09 3.49
N TYR A 86 -17.68 7.57 2.73
CA TYR A 86 -17.39 6.13 2.65
C TYR A 86 -16.56 5.64 3.85
N SER A 87 -16.82 4.40 4.27
CA SER A 87 -15.92 3.69 5.19
C SER A 87 -14.71 3.17 4.40
N VAL A 88 -13.48 3.58 4.77
CA VAL A 88 -12.29 3.34 3.96
C VAL A 88 -11.20 2.63 4.76
N GLY A 89 -10.63 1.58 4.16
CA GLY A 89 -9.39 0.96 4.58
C GLY A 89 -8.24 1.30 3.62
N LEU A 90 -7.02 1.34 4.13
CA LEU A 90 -5.79 1.51 3.36
C LEU A 90 -4.73 0.52 3.84
N VAL A 91 -4.21 -0.27 2.90
CA VAL A 91 -3.09 -1.19 3.15
C VAL A 91 -1.86 -0.71 2.41
N ASP A 92 -0.78 -0.51 3.14
CA ASP A 92 0.55 -0.27 2.58
C ASP A 92 1.24 -1.63 2.32
N LEU A 93 1.32 -2.02 1.08
CA LEU A 93 1.94 -3.26 0.62
C LEU A 93 3.36 -3.04 0.08
N ASP A 94 3.91 -1.83 0.19
CA ASP A 94 5.33 -1.57 -0.06
C ASP A 94 6.17 -1.94 1.17
N ILE A 95 6.40 -3.24 1.32
CA ILE A 95 7.06 -3.83 2.49
C ILE A 95 8.50 -3.33 2.65
N TYR A 96 9.15 -2.94 1.55
CA TYR A 96 10.54 -2.50 1.56
C TYR A 96 10.70 -1.01 1.87
N GLY A 97 9.69 -0.20 1.58
CA GLY A 97 9.70 1.24 1.81
C GLY A 97 8.35 1.74 2.34
N PRO A 98 7.86 1.19 3.48
CA PRO A 98 6.56 1.57 3.99
C PRO A 98 6.56 3.05 4.38
N SER A 99 5.58 3.80 3.89
CA SER A 99 5.51 5.25 4.07
C SER A 99 4.21 5.74 4.74
N MET A 100 3.21 4.88 4.85
CA MET A 100 1.89 5.31 5.32
C MET A 100 1.85 5.69 6.80
N SER A 101 2.68 5.09 7.66
CA SER A 101 2.79 5.51 9.06
C SER A 101 3.22 6.97 9.20
N LEU A 102 4.20 7.39 8.40
CA LEU A 102 4.66 8.78 8.33
C LEU A 102 3.57 9.68 7.75
N MET A 103 3.01 9.33 6.59
CA MET A 103 2.02 10.15 5.89
C MET A 103 0.71 10.35 6.67
N PHE A 104 0.37 9.42 7.58
CA PHE A 104 -0.78 9.54 8.48
C PHE A 104 -0.43 10.04 9.87
N GLY A 105 0.84 10.31 10.16
CA GLY A 105 1.31 10.84 11.44
C GLY A 105 1.02 9.94 12.63
N THR A 106 0.91 8.61 12.41
CA THR A 106 0.60 7.67 13.48
C THR A 106 1.74 6.69 13.73
N LYS A 107 2.01 6.42 15.01
CA LYS A 107 2.94 5.39 15.48
C LYS A 107 2.21 4.32 16.28
N GLU A 108 0.89 4.36 16.30
CA GLU A 108 0.07 3.38 16.97
C GLU A 108 0.28 2.02 16.31
N ARG A 109 0.47 0.97 17.12
CA ARG A 109 0.67 -0.39 16.62
C ARG A 109 -0.68 -1.08 16.43
N PRO A 110 -0.88 -1.78 15.31
CA PRO A 110 -2.05 -2.63 15.13
C PRO A 110 -2.14 -3.66 16.25
N GLY A 111 -3.34 -3.80 16.82
CA GLY A 111 -3.65 -4.87 17.77
C GLY A 111 -3.97 -6.18 17.04
N ALA A 112 -4.38 -7.19 17.81
CA ALA A 112 -4.98 -8.42 17.29
C ALA A 112 -6.26 -8.71 18.08
N ASN A 113 -7.24 -9.33 17.41
CA ASN A 113 -8.45 -9.80 18.05
C ASN A 113 -8.29 -11.27 18.54
N GLU A 114 -9.34 -11.86 19.11
CA GLU A 114 -9.35 -13.25 19.61
C GLU A 114 -9.14 -14.31 18.51
N ASN A 115 -9.31 -13.94 17.25
CA ASN A 115 -9.08 -14.79 16.08
C ASN A 115 -7.68 -14.64 15.48
N ASP A 116 -6.77 -13.93 16.15
CA ASP A 116 -5.44 -13.56 15.63
C ASP A 116 -5.47 -12.70 14.36
N GLU A 117 -6.58 -11.98 14.09
CA GLU A 117 -6.66 -11.03 12.99
C GLU A 117 -6.12 -9.67 13.43
N PHE A 118 -5.38 -9.00 12.56
CA PHE A 118 -4.92 -7.64 12.81
C PHE A 118 -6.10 -6.67 12.95
N LEU A 119 -6.06 -5.83 13.97
CA LEU A 119 -6.96 -4.69 14.12
C LEU A 119 -6.28 -3.47 13.50
N PRO A 120 -6.79 -2.93 12.38
CA PRO A 120 -6.18 -1.76 11.74
C PRO A 120 -6.26 -0.53 12.65
N VAL A 121 -5.24 0.32 12.56
CA VAL A 121 -5.21 1.60 13.26
C VAL A 121 -6.14 2.59 12.54
N THR A 122 -6.85 3.44 13.27
CA THR A 122 -7.67 4.49 12.65
C THR A 122 -6.97 5.84 12.74
N ALA A 123 -6.68 6.44 11.59
CA ALA A 123 -6.12 7.78 11.49
C ALA A 123 -6.85 8.58 10.39
N HIS A 124 -7.19 9.82 10.67
CA HIS A 124 -7.90 10.73 9.74
C HIS A 124 -9.18 10.12 9.12
N GLY A 125 -9.90 9.26 9.86
CA GLY A 125 -11.11 8.59 9.39
C GLY A 125 -10.86 7.38 8.46
N VAL A 126 -9.62 6.95 8.29
CA VAL A 126 -9.20 5.80 7.47
C VAL A 126 -8.66 4.71 8.38
N LYS A 127 -9.08 3.46 8.17
CA LYS A 127 -8.50 2.27 8.80
C LYS A 127 -7.20 1.91 8.07
N LEU A 128 -6.07 1.95 8.76
CA LEU A 128 -4.74 1.85 8.19
C LEU A 128 -4.01 0.59 8.68
N LEU A 129 -3.39 -0.13 7.74
CA LEU A 129 -2.41 -1.17 8.04
C LEU A 129 -1.17 -0.97 7.17
N SER A 130 0.01 -0.96 7.79
CA SER A 130 1.31 -0.81 7.13
C SER A 130 2.38 -1.58 7.88
N MET A 131 3.37 -2.11 7.15
CA MET A 131 4.57 -2.68 7.78
C MET A 131 5.30 -1.66 8.66
N GLY A 132 5.26 -0.38 8.30
CA GLY A 132 5.85 0.70 9.11
C GLY A 132 5.23 0.87 10.50
N LEU A 133 4.04 0.28 10.76
CA LEU A 133 3.40 0.24 12.07
C LEU A 133 3.76 -1.01 12.89
N LEU A 134 4.30 -2.05 12.25
CA LEU A 134 4.62 -3.33 12.89
C LEU A 134 6.09 -3.48 13.28
N ILE A 135 6.97 -2.78 12.57
CA ILE A 135 8.43 -2.83 12.78
C ILE A 135 8.93 -1.50 13.35
N ASN A 136 10.07 -1.53 14.05
CA ASN A 136 10.72 -0.29 14.46
C ASN A 136 11.52 0.29 13.29
N GLU A 137 11.56 1.62 13.18
CA GLU A 137 12.32 2.34 12.13
C GLU A 137 13.82 1.98 12.10
N SER A 138 14.37 1.57 13.25
CA SER A 138 15.77 1.18 13.41
C SER A 138 16.08 -0.26 13.03
N ASP A 139 15.06 -1.09 12.85
CA ASP A 139 15.27 -2.51 12.56
C ASP A 139 15.49 -2.70 11.06
N PRO A 140 16.66 -3.23 10.62
CA PRO A 140 16.88 -3.51 9.21
C PRO A 140 15.90 -4.59 8.74
N VAL A 141 14.94 -4.19 7.92
CA VAL A 141 13.96 -5.13 7.36
C VAL A 141 14.61 -5.95 6.25
N ALA A 142 15.38 -6.96 6.64
CA ALA A 142 15.91 -7.94 5.70
C ALA A 142 14.80 -8.95 5.32
N VAL A 143 13.69 -8.44 4.76
CA VAL A 143 12.59 -9.31 4.30
C VAL A 143 12.99 -9.89 2.94
N ARG A 144 13.25 -11.19 2.91
CA ARG A 144 13.44 -11.92 1.64
C ARG A 144 12.09 -12.12 0.93
N GLY A 145 12.13 -12.25 -0.41
CA GLY A 145 10.92 -12.35 -1.23
C GLY A 145 9.82 -13.30 -0.71
N PRO A 146 10.12 -14.56 -0.31
CA PRO A 146 9.10 -15.47 0.24
C PRO A 146 8.43 -14.95 1.52
N LEU A 147 9.17 -14.22 2.36
CA LEU A 147 8.61 -13.63 3.58
C LEU A 147 7.74 -12.41 3.25
N ALA A 148 8.13 -11.58 2.28
CA ALA A 148 7.32 -10.47 1.80
C ALA A 148 5.97 -10.96 1.25
N THR A 149 5.97 -12.00 0.43
CA THR A 149 4.75 -12.66 -0.08
C THR A 149 3.82 -13.11 1.06
N ARG A 150 4.40 -13.70 2.13
CA ARG A 150 3.63 -14.14 3.29
C ARG A 150 2.97 -12.96 4.04
N TYR A 151 3.69 -11.84 4.22
CA TYR A 151 3.11 -10.64 4.82
C TYR A 151 1.98 -10.06 3.97
N VAL A 152 2.16 -10.01 2.64
CA VAL A 152 1.09 -9.59 1.73
C VAL A 152 -0.16 -10.45 1.92
N GLN A 153 -0.03 -11.77 1.97
CA GLN A 153 -1.15 -12.67 2.19
C GLN A 153 -1.83 -12.44 3.55
N GLN A 154 -1.06 -12.20 4.62
CA GLN A 154 -1.60 -11.88 5.94
C GLN A 154 -2.36 -10.55 5.92
N PHE A 155 -1.84 -9.52 5.27
CA PHE A 155 -2.47 -8.20 5.18
C PHE A 155 -3.76 -8.20 4.36
N LEU A 156 -3.89 -9.11 3.42
CA LEU A 156 -5.08 -9.24 2.60
C LEU A 156 -6.15 -10.16 3.24
N ARG A 157 -5.76 -11.12 4.09
CA ARG A 157 -6.66 -12.18 4.57
C ARG A 157 -6.92 -12.17 6.05
N ASN A 158 -6.02 -11.62 6.84
CA ASN A 158 -6.03 -11.77 8.30
C ASN A 158 -6.15 -10.41 9.00
N VAL A 159 -7.07 -9.57 8.49
CA VAL A 159 -7.33 -8.22 9.02
C VAL A 159 -8.83 -8.03 9.22
N ALA A 160 -9.21 -7.58 10.41
CA ALA A 160 -10.58 -7.27 10.76
C ALA A 160 -10.96 -5.87 10.25
N TRP A 161 -11.25 -5.74 8.94
CA TRP A 161 -11.62 -4.46 8.33
C TRP A 161 -12.97 -3.93 8.80
N GLY A 162 -13.92 -4.83 9.18
CA GLY A 162 -15.23 -4.47 9.70
C GLY A 162 -16.07 -3.68 8.69
N ASP A 163 -16.33 -4.26 7.54
CA ASP A 163 -17.25 -3.78 6.49
C ASP A 163 -16.91 -2.39 5.93
N VAL A 164 -15.67 -2.22 5.44
CA VAL A 164 -15.30 -1.00 4.70
C VAL A 164 -15.93 -0.99 3.30
N ASP A 165 -16.38 0.19 2.85
CA ASP A 165 -16.90 0.36 1.48
C ASP A 165 -15.78 0.25 0.46
N PHE A 166 -14.62 0.88 0.73
CA PHE A 166 -13.46 0.83 -0.14
C PHE A 166 -12.22 0.40 0.64
N LEU A 167 -11.47 -0.54 0.09
CA LEU A 167 -10.13 -0.89 0.54
C LEU A 167 -9.13 -0.48 -0.53
N ILE A 168 -8.23 0.44 -0.20
CA ILE A 168 -7.17 0.90 -1.08
C ILE A 168 -5.90 0.09 -0.79
N LEU A 169 -5.33 -0.52 -1.81
CA LEU A 169 -4.06 -1.24 -1.72
C LEU A 169 -2.97 -0.39 -2.36
N ASP A 170 -2.06 0.16 -1.55
CA ASP A 170 -0.86 0.84 -2.04
C ASP A 170 0.18 -0.20 -2.43
N LEU A 171 0.33 -0.47 -3.73
CA LEU A 171 1.23 -1.51 -4.23
C LEU A 171 2.70 -1.06 -4.18
N PRO A 172 3.68 -1.98 -4.09
CA PRO A 172 5.08 -1.62 -4.31
C PRO A 172 5.29 -1.06 -5.73
N PRO A 173 6.30 -0.21 -5.96
CA PRO A 173 6.57 0.35 -7.28
C PRO A 173 7.08 -0.71 -8.27
N GLY A 174 6.89 -0.46 -9.57
CA GLY A 174 7.42 -1.31 -10.64
C GLY A 174 6.45 -2.41 -11.10
N THR A 175 6.98 -3.52 -11.61
CA THR A 175 6.23 -4.64 -12.20
C THR A 175 6.77 -5.99 -11.69
N GLY A 176 7.20 -6.03 -10.44
CA GLY A 176 7.86 -7.20 -9.85
C GLY A 176 6.90 -8.27 -9.32
N ASP A 177 7.49 -9.37 -8.85
CA ASP A 177 6.77 -10.57 -8.37
C ASP A 177 5.78 -10.29 -7.25
N ILE A 178 6.07 -9.31 -6.38
CA ILE A 178 5.16 -8.95 -5.27
C ILE A 178 3.86 -8.34 -5.81
N GLN A 179 3.93 -7.43 -6.80
CA GLN A 179 2.72 -6.90 -7.44
C GLN A 179 1.90 -8.02 -8.08
N LEU A 180 2.57 -8.92 -8.81
CA LEU A 180 1.92 -10.06 -9.43
C LEU A 180 1.23 -10.95 -8.38
N THR A 181 1.91 -11.22 -7.27
CA THR A 181 1.33 -11.99 -6.16
C THR A 181 0.08 -11.33 -5.58
N ILE A 182 0.09 -9.99 -5.38
CA ILE A 182 -1.05 -9.26 -4.83
C ILE A 182 -2.27 -9.42 -5.75
N VAL A 183 -2.12 -9.16 -7.06
CA VAL A 183 -3.24 -9.25 -8.02
C VAL A 183 -3.71 -10.67 -8.30
N GLN A 184 -2.88 -11.67 -8.02
CA GLN A 184 -3.27 -13.08 -8.07
C GLN A 184 -3.95 -13.54 -6.79
N THR A 185 -3.67 -12.91 -5.66
CA THR A 185 -4.19 -13.30 -4.34
C THR A 185 -5.51 -12.60 -4.00
N ALA A 186 -5.65 -11.31 -4.35
CA ALA A 186 -6.84 -10.52 -4.06
C ALA A 186 -7.76 -10.40 -5.27
N GLU A 187 -9.06 -10.50 -5.02
CA GLU A 187 -10.08 -10.09 -5.98
C GLU A 187 -10.19 -8.57 -5.96
N LEU A 188 -9.80 -7.94 -7.07
CA LEU A 188 -9.77 -6.49 -7.22
C LEU A 188 -10.90 -6.03 -8.14
N ASP A 189 -11.60 -4.94 -7.76
CA ASP A 189 -12.48 -4.21 -8.68
C ASP A 189 -11.67 -3.60 -9.83
N GLY A 190 -10.42 -3.23 -9.56
CA GLY A 190 -9.46 -2.83 -10.58
C GLY A 190 -8.26 -2.08 -10.01
N VAL A 191 -7.49 -1.53 -10.95
CA VAL A 191 -6.22 -0.85 -10.66
C VAL A 191 -6.29 0.60 -11.15
N VAL A 192 -5.89 1.52 -10.30
CA VAL A 192 -5.59 2.91 -10.63
C VAL A 192 -4.08 3.04 -10.88
N VAL A 193 -3.69 3.55 -12.03
CA VAL A 193 -2.28 3.71 -12.38
C VAL A 193 -1.84 5.16 -12.22
N VAL A 194 -0.87 5.39 -11.35
CA VAL A 194 -0.28 6.72 -11.10
C VAL A 194 0.95 6.91 -11.97
N THR A 195 1.00 8.03 -12.68
CA THR A 195 2.14 8.45 -13.50
C THR A 195 2.38 9.95 -13.37
N THR A 196 3.46 10.45 -13.97
CA THR A 196 3.74 11.88 -14.18
C THR A 196 3.75 12.18 -15.69
N PRO A 197 3.70 13.46 -16.12
CA PRO A 197 3.71 13.81 -17.55
C PRO A 197 4.97 13.39 -18.31
N GLN A 198 6.06 13.05 -17.60
CA GLN A 198 7.35 12.69 -18.19
C GLN A 198 7.27 11.41 -19.01
N GLU A 199 7.81 11.40 -20.23
CA GLU A 199 7.81 10.23 -21.12
C GLU A 199 8.42 8.97 -20.48
N VAL A 200 9.48 9.13 -19.69
CA VAL A 200 10.10 8.05 -18.93
C VAL A 200 9.10 7.39 -17.96
N ALA A 201 8.24 8.17 -17.28
CA ALA A 201 7.22 7.64 -16.39
C ALA A 201 6.07 6.97 -17.15
N LEU A 202 5.70 7.52 -18.31
CA LEU A 202 4.67 6.96 -19.18
C LEU A 202 5.07 5.62 -19.79
N ILE A 203 6.35 5.44 -20.17
CA ILE A 203 6.88 4.14 -20.63
C ILE A 203 6.69 3.08 -19.54
N ASP A 204 7.01 3.39 -18.31
CA ASP A 204 6.89 2.44 -17.21
C ASP A 204 5.43 2.21 -16.80
N ALA A 205 4.58 3.23 -16.88
CA ALA A 205 3.13 3.08 -16.69
C ALA A 205 2.51 2.11 -17.72
N ARG A 206 2.92 2.17 -19.00
CA ARG A 206 2.51 1.21 -20.04
C ARG A 206 2.88 -0.23 -19.68
N LYS A 207 4.09 -0.44 -19.14
CA LYS A 207 4.53 -1.78 -18.69
C LYS A 207 3.66 -2.29 -17.55
N ALA A 208 3.35 -1.42 -16.57
CA ALA A 208 2.48 -1.79 -15.45
C ALA A 208 1.07 -2.15 -15.94
N ILE A 209 0.48 -1.34 -16.82
CA ILE A 209 -0.84 -1.61 -17.43
C ILE A 209 -0.82 -2.94 -18.19
N GLY A 210 0.18 -3.18 -19.03
CA GLY A 210 0.32 -4.46 -19.75
C GLY A 210 0.48 -5.67 -18.82
N LEU A 211 1.04 -5.50 -17.61
CA LEU A 211 1.06 -6.55 -16.59
C LEU A 211 -0.37 -6.86 -16.11
N PHE A 212 -1.14 -5.84 -15.72
CA PHE A 212 -2.51 -6.01 -15.20
C PHE A 212 -3.45 -6.58 -16.26
N GLU A 213 -3.32 -6.18 -17.53
CA GLU A 213 -4.07 -6.75 -18.64
C GLU A 213 -3.79 -8.26 -18.83
N ARG A 214 -2.52 -8.68 -18.72
CA ARG A 214 -2.14 -10.11 -18.80
C ARG A 214 -2.78 -10.96 -17.71
N VAL A 215 -2.92 -10.41 -16.50
CA VAL A 215 -3.58 -11.10 -15.39
C VAL A 215 -5.08 -10.80 -15.31
N LYS A 216 -5.65 -10.19 -16.36
CA LYS A 216 -7.08 -9.86 -16.49
C LYS A 216 -7.62 -9.03 -15.33
N THR A 217 -6.81 -8.14 -14.78
CA THR A 217 -7.24 -7.18 -13.76
C THR A 217 -7.67 -5.89 -14.46
N PRO A 218 -8.90 -5.41 -14.22
CA PRO A 218 -9.42 -4.21 -14.87
C PRO A 218 -8.59 -2.97 -14.53
N ILE A 219 -8.36 -2.10 -15.51
CA ILE A 219 -7.81 -0.77 -15.26
C ILE A 219 -8.97 0.20 -15.02
N LEU A 220 -9.01 0.83 -13.84
CA LEU A 220 -10.02 1.83 -13.49
C LEU A 220 -9.73 3.16 -14.15
N GLY A 221 -8.46 3.48 -14.35
CA GLY A 221 -8.00 4.67 -15.04
C GLY A 221 -6.59 5.09 -14.64
N VAL A 222 -6.18 6.23 -15.17
CA VAL A 222 -4.87 6.85 -14.94
C VAL A 222 -5.04 8.11 -14.10
N ILE A 223 -4.13 8.34 -13.15
CA ILE A 223 -3.97 9.62 -12.45
C ILE A 223 -2.64 10.23 -12.90
N GLU A 224 -2.69 11.43 -13.47
CA GLU A 224 -1.50 12.21 -13.77
C GLU A 224 -1.13 13.06 -12.56
N ASN A 225 -0.17 12.58 -11.76
CA ASN A 225 0.36 13.31 -10.62
C ASN A 225 1.48 14.25 -11.05
N MET A 226 1.73 15.32 -10.27
CA MET A 226 2.70 16.37 -10.60
C MET A 226 2.46 16.96 -12.00
N SER A 227 1.18 17.10 -12.38
CA SER A 227 0.74 17.46 -13.73
C SER A 227 1.18 18.88 -14.10
N TYR A 228 1.11 19.78 -13.17
CA TYR A 228 1.54 21.20 -13.31
C TYR A 228 1.89 21.78 -11.94
N PHE A 229 2.59 22.87 -11.93
CA PHE A 229 2.84 23.69 -10.75
C PHE A 229 2.15 25.04 -10.94
N GLN A 230 1.30 25.44 -10.00
CA GLN A 230 0.72 26.77 -9.96
C GLN A 230 1.52 27.62 -8.97
N CYS A 231 2.15 28.67 -9.46
CA CYS A 231 2.97 29.55 -8.63
C CYS A 231 2.09 30.33 -7.64
N PRO A 232 2.32 30.22 -6.33
CA PRO A 232 1.50 30.91 -5.33
C PRO A 232 1.57 32.45 -5.39
N SER A 233 2.66 33.00 -5.96
CA SER A 233 2.88 34.45 -5.98
C SER A 233 2.15 35.16 -7.12
N ASP A 234 2.01 34.53 -8.29
CA ASP A 234 1.45 35.17 -9.50
C ASP A 234 0.35 34.33 -10.18
N GLY A 235 0.03 33.16 -9.63
CA GLY A 235 -1.01 32.25 -10.14
C GLY A 235 -0.66 31.57 -11.47
N LYS A 236 0.54 31.79 -12.05
CA LYS A 236 0.93 31.18 -13.32
C LYS A 236 1.13 29.69 -13.21
N ILE A 237 0.74 28.98 -14.26
CA ILE A 237 0.91 27.55 -14.39
C ILE A 237 2.21 27.26 -15.14
N TYR A 238 3.01 26.33 -14.56
CA TYR A 238 4.26 25.84 -15.15
C TYR A 238 4.17 24.32 -15.30
N HIS A 239 4.41 23.82 -16.50
CA HIS A 239 4.45 22.39 -16.80
C HIS A 239 5.88 21.82 -16.61
N ILE A 240 6.33 21.74 -15.35
CA ILE A 240 7.70 21.36 -14.97
C ILE A 240 8.11 20.01 -15.56
N PHE A 241 7.19 19.06 -15.60
CA PHE A 241 7.41 17.69 -16.07
C PHE A 241 6.80 17.40 -17.46
N GLY A 242 6.40 18.44 -18.19
CA GLY A 242 5.67 18.32 -19.46
C GLY A 242 4.17 18.43 -19.30
N GLU A 243 3.42 18.36 -20.39
CA GLU A 243 1.98 18.61 -20.44
C GLU A 243 1.22 17.48 -21.11
N GLY A 244 0.12 17.04 -20.46
CA GLY A 244 -0.88 16.14 -21.03
C GLY A 244 -0.38 14.73 -21.36
N GLY A 245 0.74 14.29 -20.77
CA GLY A 245 1.31 12.97 -21.01
C GLY A 245 0.36 11.85 -20.57
N GLY A 246 -0.17 11.94 -19.36
CA GLY A 246 -1.11 10.96 -18.84
C GLY A 246 -2.45 10.93 -19.58
N GLU A 247 -2.92 12.08 -20.03
CA GLU A 247 -4.14 12.18 -20.84
C GLU A 247 -3.99 11.48 -22.20
N ARG A 248 -2.89 11.74 -22.90
CA ARG A 248 -2.56 11.06 -24.15
C ARG A 248 -2.42 9.54 -23.95
N GLU A 249 -1.82 9.15 -22.84
CA GLU A 249 -1.63 7.73 -22.55
C GLU A 249 -2.95 7.04 -22.19
N ALA A 250 -3.78 7.64 -21.36
CA ALA A 250 -5.12 7.14 -21.02
C ALA A 250 -5.97 6.97 -22.30
N ALA A 251 -5.94 7.94 -23.21
CA ALA A 251 -6.65 7.87 -24.48
C ALA A 251 -6.14 6.72 -25.39
N LYS A 252 -4.82 6.51 -25.48
CA LYS A 252 -4.24 5.40 -26.25
C LYS A 252 -4.65 4.02 -25.72
N LEU A 253 -4.78 3.91 -24.39
CA LEU A 253 -5.12 2.67 -23.71
C LEU A 253 -6.63 2.44 -23.60
N GLY A 254 -7.44 3.41 -24.03
CA GLY A 254 -8.90 3.33 -23.91
C GLY A 254 -9.41 3.32 -22.48
N VAL A 255 -8.64 3.89 -21.53
CA VAL A 255 -9.01 3.98 -20.11
C VAL A 255 -9.25 5.45 -19.71
N PRO A 256 -10.08 5.74 -18.69
CA PRO A 256 -10.32 7.11 -18.27
C PRO A 256 -9.09 7.75 -17.62
N LEU A 257 -8.89 9.06 -17.87
CA LEU A 257 -8.07 9.91 -17.00
C LEU A 257 -8.93 10.28 -15.80
N LEU A 258 -8.58 9.78 -14.59
CA LEU A 258 -9.34 10.02 -13.37
C LEU A 258 -9.11 11.43 -12.82
N GLY A 259 -7.97 12.02 -13.11
CA GLY A 259 -7.65 13.40 -12.76
C GLY A 259 -6.19 13.77 -12.91
N LYS A 260 -5.95 15.07 -12.76
CA LYS A 260 -4.63 15.71 -12.77
C LYS A 260 -4.39 16.32 -11.40
N ILE A 261 -3.32 15.88 -10.73
CA ILE A 261 -2.94 16.41 -9.42
C ILE A 261 -1.77 17.36 -9.61
N PRO A 262 -1.87 18.61 -9.16
CA PRO A 262 -0.76 19.54 -9.27
C PRO A 262 0.43 19.16 -8.38
N LEU A 263 1.62 19.56 -8.77
CA LEU A 263 2.78 19.61 -7.89
C LEU A 263 2.59 20.77 -6.89
N ASP A 264 2.64 20.46 -5.60
CA ASP A 264 2.37 21.48 -4.58
C ASP A 264 3.21 21.29 -3.33
N ILE A 265 3.57 22.41 -2.69
CA ILE A 265 4.43 22.43 -1.51
C ILE A 265 3.70 21.87 -0.29
N SER A 266 2.41 22.22 -0.12
CA SER A 266 1.62 21.78 1.03
C SER A 266 1.39 20.26 1.00
N THR A 267 1.26 19.67 -0.16
CA THR A 267 1.15 18.21 -0.33
C THR A 267 2.40 17.49 0.18
N ARG A 268 3.61 18.03 -0.14
CA ARG A 268 4.85 17.46 0.36
C ARG A 268 4.98 17.66 1.87
N SER A 269 4.85 18.88 2.36
CA SER A 269 5.01 19.17 3.80
C SER A 269 3.97 18.45 4.63
N GLY A 270 2.71 18.40 4.18
CA GLY A 270 1.65 17.64 4.84
C GLY A 270 1.93 16.15 4.92
N GLY A 271 2.52 15.57 3.86
CA GLY A 271 2.98 14.16 3.88
C GLY A 271 4.09 13.91 4.89
N ASP A 272 5.05 14.83 5.04
CA ASP A 272 6.13 14.73 6.04
C ASP A 272 5.63 14.95 7.48
N GLU A 273 4.57 15.75 7.65
CA GLU A 273 3.96 16.10 8.94
C GLU A 273 2.82 15.13 9.36
N GLY A 274 2.51 14.14 8.52
CA GLY A 274 1.43 13.19 8.81
C GLY A 274 0.02 13.76 8.63
N ARG A 275 -0.14 14.77 7.77
CA ARG A 275 -1.39 15.47 7.47
C ARG A 275 -1.65 15.50 5.97
N PRO A 276 -2.24 14.44 5.39
CA PRO A 276 -2.58 14.40 3.98
C PRO A 276 -3.36 15.64 3.55
N VAL A 277 -3.00 16.25 2.41
CA VAL A 277 -3.62 17.52 1.94
C VAL A 277 -5.11 17.39 1.66
N ALA A 278 -5.61 16.20 1.39
CA ALA A 278 -7.04 15.92 1.25
C ALA A 278 -7.85 16.18 2.55
N LEU A 279 -7.19 16.36 3.69
CA LEU A 279 -7.83 16.82 4.94
C LEU A 279 -8.28 18.28 4.88
N GLU A 280 -7.67 19.10 4.03
CA GLU A 280 -8.00 20.49 3.89
C GLU A 280 -9.36 20.69 3.19
N ASP A 281 -9.92 21.89 3.30
CA ASP A 281 -11.17 22.24 2.63
C ASP A 281 -10.95 22.37 1.12
N PRO A 282 -11.66 21.58 0.29
CA PRO A 282 -11.55 21.66 -1.16
C PRO A 282 -11.95 23.04 -1.73
N GLY A 283 -12.73 23.82 -1.00
CA GLY A 283 -13.10 25.19 -1.38
C GLY A 283 -11.95 26.20 -1.22
N GLN A 284 -10.93 25.85 -0.43
CA GLN A 284 -9.78 26.73 -0.12
C GLN A 284 -8.46 26.20 -0.69
N ASN A 285 -8.33 24.88 -0.84
CA ASN A 285 -7.12 24.25 -1.37
C ASN A 285 -7.39 23.54 -2.71
N PRO A 286 -6.81 24.00 -3.83
CA PRO A 286 -7.02 23.41 -5.15
C PRO A 286 -6.51 21.98 -5.27
N VAL A 287 -5.48 21.59 -4.48
CA VAL A 287 -4.98 20.21 -4.47
C VAL A 287 -5.95 19.28 -3.76
N SER A 288 -6.50 19.71 -2.63
CA SER A 288 -7.57 18.97 -1.95
C SER A 288 -8.80 18.81 -2.87
N ALA A 289 -9.15 19.86 -3.63
CA ALA A 289 -10.22 19.80 -4.64
C ALA A 289 -9.90 18.76 -5.74
N ALA A 290 -8.66 18.71 -6.23
CA ALA A 290 -8.22 17.74 -7.22
C ALA A 290 -8.31 16.30 -6.69
N PHE A 291 -7.88 16.04 -5.46
CA PHE A 291 -8.03 14.72 -4.83
C PHE A 291 -9.49 14.33 -4.62
N ARG A 292 -10.35 15.29 -4.24
CA ARG A 292 -11.80 15.04 -4.15
C ARG A 292 -12.38 14.61 -5.49
N GLN A 293 -12.05 15.33 -6.58
CA GLN A 293 -12.52 14.97 -7.93
C GLN A 293 -12.03 13.56 -8.33
N VAL A 294 -10.78 13.23 -8.06
CA VAL A 294 -10.23 11.89 -8.31
C VAL A 294 -11.00 10.84 -7.53
N ALA A 295 -11.29 11.08 -6.25
CA ALA A 295 -12.04 10.16 -5.40
C ALA A 295 -13.47 9.95 -5.93
N GLU A 296 -14.16 11.03 -6.33
CA GLU A 296 -15.50 10.96 -6.94
C GLU A 296 -15.51 10.17 -8.26
N GLN A 297 -14.48 10.36 -9.10
CA GLN A 297 -14.35 9.59 -10.35
C GLN A 297 -14.04 8.12 -10.08
N CYS A 298 -13.12 7.82 -9.16
CA CYS A 298 -12.82 6.44 -8.75
C CYS A 298 -14.06 5.72 -8.23
N ALA A 299 -14.78 6.35 -7.30
CA ALA A 299 -16.02 5.77 -6.76
C ALA A 299 -17.06 5.55 -7.86
N ARG A 300 -17.25 6.51 -8.77
CA ARG A 300 -18.17 6.38 -9.89
C ARG A 300 -17.82 5.21 -10.81
N VAL A 301 -16.54 5.05 -11.16
CA VAL A 301 -16.10 3.96 -12.04
C VAL A 301 -16.30 2.60 -11.40
N VAL A 302 -16.09 2.49 -10.08
CA VAL A 302 -16.27 1.23 -9.34
C VAL A 302 -17.74 0.89 -9.12
N LEU A 303 -18.54 1.87 -8.67
CA LEU A 303 -19.95 1.63 -8.32
C LEU A 303 -20.88 1.45 -9.52
N ASN A 304 -20.47 1.84 -10.73
CA ASN A 304 -21.23 1.67 -11.97
C ASN A 304 -20.83 0.43 -12.79
N ARG A 305 -19.99 -0.45 -12.22
CA ARG A 305 -19.63 -1.74 -12.82
C ARG A 305 -20.50 -2.86 -12.29
#